data_63990a8f0faf049113132d6cdb124c8e
#
_entry.id   63990a8f0faf049113132d6cdb124c8e
#
_cell.length_a   1.000
_cell.length_b   1.000
_cell.length_c   1.000
_cell.angle_alpha   90.00
_cell.angle_beta   90.00
_cell.angle_gamma   90.00
#
_symmetry.space_group_name_H-M   'P 1'
#
loop_
_entity.id
_entity.type
_entity.pdbx_description
1 polymer ?
#
loop_
_entity_poly.entity_id
_entity_poly.type
_entity_poly.pdbx_seq_one_letter_code
_entity_poly.pdbx_strand_id
1 'polypeptide(L)'
;VRRRTRLLAWVAIVAQVVFVGGWVLAGALEPHYSAVRQYISELGRHGAAHPWIFVVFIGVWGLGFIALALATVPPLRTRPWPLAMPLMFVLAGVCAILVGPLHMDCSPTVSAVCKSREAAGTLSWHHYAHEWVSLGIKVSLLLTGFAFARSAWPSRLARLVLSGALVLLVAGIVTFVLHDSFVGYQGLEERLWALLAQLWALVCATVLILEATLQPGVLRAHEAASVESHALGEPAAAGVDPA
;
A
#
# COMPACT_ATOMS: atom_id res chain seq x y z
N VAL A 1 -19.01 12.25 6.72
CA VAL A 1 -17.70 11.58 6.95
C VAL A 1 -17.72 10.16 6.42
N ARG A 2 -18.63 9.27 6.84
CA ARG A 2 -18.67 7.83 6.48
C ARG A 2 -18.80 7.56 4.98
N ARG A 3 -19.66 8.31 4.25
CA ARG A 3 -19.80 8.15 2.79
C ARG A 3 -18.48 8.45 2.07
N ARG A 4 -17.78 9.51 2.49
CA ARG A 4 -16.49 9.90 1.93
C ARG A 4 -15.42 8.83 2.20
N THR A 5 -15.29 8.34 3.44
CA THR A 5 -14.35 7.27 3.79
C THR A 5 -14.57 6.02 2.93
N ARG A 6 -15.84 5.58 2.78
CA ARG A 6 -16.18 4.43 1.94
C ARG A 6 -15.84 4.64 0.47
N LEU A 7 -16.12 5.82 -0.09
CA LEU A 7 -15.77 6.14 -1.47
C LEU A 7 -14.26 6.11 -1.69
N LEU A 8 -13.48 6.73 -0.79
CA LEU A 8 -12.02 6.73 -0.88
C LEU A 8 -11.43 5.32 -0.74
N ALA A 9 -12.00 4.48 0.12
CA ALA A 9 -11.59 3.08 0.24
C ALA A 9 -11.87 2.28 -1.05
N TRP A 10 -13.01 2.51 -1.71
CA TRP A 10 -13.29 1.92 -3.02
C TRP A 10 -12.33 2.40 -4.12
N VAL A 11 -11.99 3.70 -4.14
CA VAL A 11 -10.96 4.23 -5.04
C VAL A 11 -9.62 3.52 -4.82
N ALA A 12 -9.24 3.30 -3.56
CA ALA A 12 -8.03 2.57 -3.25
C ALA A 12 -8.06 1.12 -3.77
N ILE A 13 -9.19 0.41 -3.62
CA ILE A 13 -9.35 -0.97 -4.16
C ILE A 13 -9.24 -0.98 -5.69
N VAL A 14 -9.96 -0.09 -6.38
CA VAL A 14 -9.90 -0.01 -7.84
C VAL A 14 -8.47 0.27 -8.33
N ALA A 15 -7.73 1.13 -7.63
CA ALA A 15 -6.34 1.44 -7.96
C ALA A 15 -5.43 0.20 -7.87
N GLN A 16 -5.66 -0.72 -6.91
CA GLN A 16 -4.91 -1.98 -6.84
C GLN A 16 -5.20 -2.88 -8.06
N VAL A 17 -6.47 -2.97 -8.46
CA VAL A 17 -6.88 -3.75 -9.65
C VAL A 17 -6.28 -3.17 -10.92
N VAL A 18 -6.31 -1.84 -11.09
CA VAL A 18 -5.70 -1.14 -12.23
C VAL A 18 -4.20 -1.37 -12.28
N PHE A 19 -3.52 -1.35 -11.14
CA PHE A 19 -2.08 -1.62 -11.07
C PHE A 19 -1.74 -3.04 -11.57
N VAL A 20 -2.46 -4.07 -11.08
CA VAL A 20 -2.23 -5.45 -11.52
C VAL A 20 -2.55 -5.61 -13.01
N GLY A 21 -3.71 -5.16 -13.46
CA GLY A 21 -4.09 -5.20 -14.87
C GLY A 21 -3.11 -4.46 -15.76
N GLY A 22 -2.59 -3.32 -15.29
CA GLY A 22 -1.65 -2.47 -16.01
C GLY A 22 -0.32 -3.16 -16.27
N TRP A 23 0.34 -3.74 -15.26
CA TRP A 23 1.62 -4.41 -15.49
C TRP A 23 1.45 -5.75 -16.23
N VAL A 24 0.33 -6.45 -16.09
CA VAL A 24 0.02 -7.63 -16.90
C VAL A 24 -0.14 -7.25 -18.37
N LEU A 25 -0.93 -6.19 -18.66
CA LEU A 25 -1.12 -5.70 -20.02
C LEU A 25 0.19 -5.20 -20.63
N ALA A 26 0.92 -4.33 -19.92
CA ALA A 26 2.19 -3.79 -20.42
C ALA A 26 3.21 -4.92 -20.68
N GLY A 27 3.30 -5.90 -19.78
CA GLY A 27 4.18 -7.06 -19.95
C GLY A 27 3.79 -7.95 -21.12
N ALA A 28 2.50 -8.11 -21.41
CA ALA A 28 2.02 -8.87 -22.58
C ALA A 28 2.31 -8.16 -23.91
N LEU A 29 2.40 -6.83 -23.90
CA LEU A 29 2.68 -6.01 -25.09
C LEU A 29 4.17 -5.75 -25.30
N GLU A 30 5.02 -6.00 -24.30
CA GLU A 30 6.47 -5.77 -24.38
C GLU A 30 7.17 -7.00 -24.99
N PRO A 31 7.83 -6.89 -26.16
CA PRO A 31 8.51 -8.00 -26.80
C PRO A 31 9.61 -8.60 -25.91
N HIS A 32 9.63 -9.92 -25.83
CA HIS A 32 10.62 -10.69 -25.05
C HIS A 32 10.66 -10.41 -23.55
N TYR A 33 9.61 -9.78 -23.01
CA TYR A 33 9.52 -9.51 -21.58
C TYR A 33 9.31 -10.80 -20.76
N SER A 34 10.08 -10.92 -19.70
CA SER A 34 9.99 -12.02 -18.75
C SER A 34 9.56 -11.52 -17.37
N ALA A 35 8.33 -11.81 -16.97
CA ALA A 35 7.83 -11.43 -15.66
C ALA A 35 8.60 -12.05 -14.48
N VAL A 36 9.34 -13.14 -14.70
CA VAL A 36 10.20 -13.76 -13.70
C VAL A 36 11.52 -13.02 -13.53
N ARG A 37 12.12 -12.61 -14.64
CA ARG A 37 13.46 -12.00 -14.65
C ARG A 37 13.44 -10.50 -14.52
N GLN A 38 12.47 -9.83 -15.18
CA GLN A 38 12.46 -8.39 -15.37
C GLN A 38 11.52 -7.70 -14.38
N TYR A 39 11.97 -6.57 -13.87
CA TYR A 39 11.18 -5.71 -13.00
C TYR A 39 9.92 -5.19 -13.71
N ILE A 40 8.87 -4.92 -12.94
CA ILE A 40 7.67 -4.20 -13.40
C ILE A 40 8.09 -2.81 -13.91
N SER A 41 9.03 -2.17 -13.21
CA SER A 41 9.53 -0.84 -13.53
C SER A 41 10.26 -0.77 -14.87
N GLU A 42 10.83 -1.87 -15.35
CA GLU A 42 11.45 -1.93 -16.69
C GLU A 42 10.46 -1.76 -17.84
N LEU A 43 9.16 -1.95 -17.59
CA LEU A 43 8.10 -1.63 -18.57
C LEU A 43 7.97 -0.14 -18.84
N GLY A 44 8.50 0.71 -17.94
CA GLY A 44 8.58 2.16 -18.12
C GLY A 44 9.92 2.70 -18.61
N ARG A 45 10.91 1.84 -18.92
CA ARG A 45 12.25 2.25 -19.36
C ARG A 45 12.25 2.96 -20.70
N HIS A 46 13.31 3.69 -20.99
CA HIS A 46 13.57 4.17 -22.35
C HIS A 46 13.68 2.99 -23.33
N GLY A 47 12.96 3.10 -24.44
CA GLY A 47 12.92 2.05 -25.47
C GLY A 47 11.96 0.89 -25.20
N ALA A 48 11.16 0.92 -24.12
CA ALA A 48 10.02 0.02 -23.98
C ALA A 48 8.97 0.30 -25.06
N ALA A 49 8.21 -0.73 -25.47
CA ALA A 49 7.22 -0.58 -26.53
C ALA A 49 6.08 0.39 -26.17
N HIS A 50 5.64 0.35 -24.90
CA HIS A 50 4.51 1.15 -24.43
C HIS A 50 4.74 1.73 -23.01
N PRO A 51 5.79 2.58 -22.79
CA PRO A 51 6.18 3.05 -21.46
C PRO A 51 5.09 3.90 -20.79
N TRP A 52 4.22 4.54 -21.56
CA TRP A 52 3.09 5.32 -21.05
C TRP A 52 2.09 4.48 -20.25
N ILE A 53 1.94 3.17 -20.57
CA ILE A 53 1.06 2.26 -19.82
C ILE A 53 1.60 2.16 -18.37
N PHE A 54 2.91 2.01 -18.21
CA PHE A 54 3.58 2.00 -16.91
C PHE A 54 3.28 3.29 -16.13
N VAL A 55 3.49 4.46 -16.75
CA VAL A 55 3.26 5.76 -16.12
C VAL A 55 1.81 5.89 -15.62
N VAL A 56 0.85 5.43 -16.42
CA VAL A 56 -0.59 5.50 -16.06
C VAL A 56 -0.89 4.59 -14.87
N PHE A 57 -0.55 3.30 -14.93
CA PHE A 57 -0.96 2.40 -13.87
C PHE A 57 -0.21 2.63 -12.56
N ILE A 58 1.07 3.03 -12.58
CA ILE A 58 1.82 3.36 -11.37
C ILE A 58 1.30 4.65 -10.73
N GLY A 59 0.92 5.63 -11.55
CA GLY A 59 0.29 6.87 -11.10
C GLY A 59 -1.06 6.63 -10.45
N VAL A 60 -1.92 5.81 -11.06
CA VAL A 60 -3.21 5.42 -10.49
C VAL A 60 -3.02 4.66 -9.16
N TRP A 61 -2.02 3.79 -9.09
CA TRP A 61 -1.68 3.08 -7.85
C TRP A 61 -1.28 4.04 -6.73
N GLY A 62 -0.45 5.04 -7.05
CA GLY A 62 -0.06 6.09 -6.11
C GLY A 62 -1.26 6.92 -5.61
N LEU A 63 -2.18 7.29 -6.51
CA LEU A 63 -3.43 7.96 -6.12
C LEU A 63 -4.30 7.09 -5.22
N GLY A 64 -4.30 5.77 -5.41
CA GLY A 64 -4.95 4.80 -4.54
C GLY A 64 -4.42 4.84 -3.10
N PHE A 65 -3.10 4.94 -2.89
CA PHE A 65 -2.51 5.10 -1.56
C PHE A 65 -2.86 6.45 -0.92
N ILE A 66 -2.90 7.54 -1.70
CA ILE A 66 -3.33 8.85 -1.20
C ILE A 66 -4.81 8.81 -0.78
N ALA A 67 -5.67 8.17 -1.58
CA ALA A 67 -7.07 7.96 -1.22
C ALA A 67 -7.21 7.15 0.09
N LEU A 68 -6.42 6.09 0.26
CA LEU A 68 -6.39 5.29 1.46
C LEU A 68 -5.90 6.09 2.67
N ALA A 69 -4.87 6.92 2.51
CA ALA A 69 -4.41 7.84 3.53
C ALA A 69 -5.54 8.74 4.04
N LEU A 70 -6.26 9.38 3.14
CA LEU A 70 -7.39 10.25 3.47
C LEU A 70 -8.54 9.50 4.13
N ALA A 71 -8.77 8.24 3.75
CA ALA A 71 -9.79 7.38 4.34
C ALA A 71 -9.46 6.95 5.79
N THR A 72 -8.16 6.80 6.12
CA THR A 72 -7.70 6.38 7.46
C THR A 72 -7.67 7.52 8.48
N VAL A 73 -7.65 8.78 8.07
CA VAL A 73 -7.61 9.93 9.00
C VAL A 73 -8.77 9.95 10.01
N PRO A 74 -10.06 9.82 9.61
CA PRO A 74 -11.16 9.94 10.56
C PRO A 74 -11.14 8.86 11.67
N PRO A 75 -10.95 7.56 11.38
CA PRO A 75 -10.95 6.53 12.41
C PRO A 75 -9.72 6.57 13.34
N LEU A 76 -8.62 7.18 12.90
CA LEU A 76 -7.40 7.25 13.68
C LEU A 76 -7.28 8.49 14.58
N ARG A 77 -8.18 9.49 14.46
CA ARG A 77 -8.08 10.77 15.18
C ARG A 77 -7.93 10.66 16.69
N THR A 78 -8.53 9.65 17.30
CA THR A 78 -8.51 9.42 18.75
C THR A 78 -7.45 8.41 19.18
N ARG A 79 -6.63 7.92 18.23
CA ARG A 79 -5.60 6.93 18.50
C ARG A 79 -4.23 7.58 18.74
N PRO A 80 -3.30 6.90 19.41
CA PRO A 80 -1.90 7.35 19.46
C PRO A 80 -1.32 7.49 18.06
N TRP A 81 -0.60 8.59 17.81
CA TRP A 81 0.05 8.89 16.53
C TRP A 81 -0.92 8.89 15.33
N PRO A 82 -2.00 9.69 15.37
CA PRO A 82 -3.12 9.58 14.43
C PRO A 82 -2.75 9.83 12.97
N LEU A 83 -1.65 10.54 12.71
CA LEU A 83 -1.19 10.88 11.37
C LEU A 83 -0.06 9.98 10.86
N ALA A 84 0.54 9.11 11.68
CA ALA A 84 1.68 8.31 11.27
C ALA A 84 1.35 7.41 10.06
N MET A 85 0.30 6.61 10.18
CA MET A 85 -0.15 5.73 9.08
C MET A 85 -0.62 6.50 7.83
N PRO A 86 -1.50 7.54 7.94
CA PRO A 86 -1.85 8.38 6.79
C PRO A 86 -0.65 9.00 6.08
N LEU A 87 0.29 9.57 6.81
CA LEU A 87 1.49 10.19 6.22
C LEU A 87 2.36 9.18 5.47
N MET A 88 2.51 7.97 5.99
CA MET A 88 3.24 6.92 5.30
C MET A 88 2.54 6.47 4.00
N PHE A 89 1.21 6.38 3.99
CA PHE A 89 0.47 6.14 2.75
C PHE A 89 0.58 7.30 1.75
N VAL A 90 0.55 8.56 2.20
CA VAL A 90 0.81 9.71 1.31
C VAL A 90 2.20 9.62 0.71
N LEU A 91 3.23 9.33 1.52
CA LEU A 91 4.60 9.21 1.05
C LEU A 91 4.75 8.08 0.02
N ALA A 92 4.18 6.91 0.30
CA ALA A 92 4.15 5.80 -0.67
C ALA A 92 3.46 6.20 -1.98
N GLY A 93 2.33 6.90 -1.89
CA GLY A 93 1.57 7.37 -3.06
C GLY A 93 2.33 8.40 -3.88
N VAL A 94 2.96 9.37 -3.24
CA VAL A 94 3.81 10.38 -3.91
C VAL A 94 5.01 9.72 -4.58
N CYS A 95 5.72 8.82 -3.89
CA CYS A 95 6.81 8.06 -4.48
C CYS A 95 6.34 7.26 -5.72
N ALA A 96 5.20 6.56 -5.63
CA ALA A 96 4.66 5.81 -6.76
C ALA A 96 4.33 6.71 -7.97
N ILE A 97 3.76 7.90 -7.75
CA ILE A 97 3.51 8.86 -8.82
C ILE A 97 4.83 9.34 -9.44
N LEU A 98 5.85 9.59 -8.63
CA LEU A 98 7.15 10.08 -9.09
C LEU A 98 7.94 9.01 -9.87
N VAL A 99 7.77 7.72 -9.56
CA VAL A 99 8.39 6.62 -10.31
C VAL A 99 8.03 6.67 -11.80
N GLY A 100 6.79 7.05 -12.13
CA GLY A 100 6.32 7.11 -13.52
C GLY A 100 7.19 7.97 -14.45
N PRO A 101 7.39 9.27 -14.17
CA PRO A 101 8.20 10.16 -15.00
C PRO A 101 9.72 9.93 -14.86
N LEU A 102 10.18 9.27 -13.80
CA LEU A 102 11.59 8.92 -13.62
C LEU A 102 11.93 7.64 -14.37
N HIS A 103 12.01 7.71 -15.70
CA HIS A 103 12.28 6.53 -16.52
C HIS A 103 13.65 5.93 -16.26
N MET A 104 13.74 4.60 -16.24
CA MET A 104 15.02 3.89 -16.27
C MET A 104 15.67 4.05 -17.65
N ASP A 105 16.98 4.21 -17.72
CA ASP A 105 17.73 4.34 -18.99
C ASP A 105 17.69 3.05 -19.81
N CYS A 106 17.72 1.91 -19.13
CA CYS A 106 17.83 0.58 -19.71
C CYS A 106 17.36 -0.50 -18.75
N SER A 107 17.42 -1.76 -19.15
CA SER A 107 17.02 -2.93 -18.36
C SER A 107 18.24 -3.62 -17.74
N PRO A 108 18.55 -3.40 -16.45
CA PRO A 108 19.72 -3.99 -15.82
C PRO A 108 19.60 -5.51 -15.62
N THR A 109 18.36 -6.04 -15.58
CA THR A 109 18.14 -7.47 -15.34
C THR A 109 18.51 -8.36 -16.55
N VAL A 110 18.47 -7.83 -17.77
CA VAL A 110 18.72 -8.59 -19.01
C VAL A 110 19.86 -8.04 -19.86
N SER A 111 20.35 -6.82 -19.60
CA SER A 111 21.42 -6.18 -20.34
C SER A 111 22.70 -6.07 -19.51
N ALA A 112 23.72 -6.87 -19.86
CA ALA A 112 25.02 -6.80 -19.21
C ALA A 112 25.68 -5.41 -19.34
N VAL A 113 25.46 -4.72 -20.48
CA VAL A 113 25.94 -3.36 -20.70
C VAL A 113 25.24 -2.37 -19.76
N CYS A 114 23.92 -2.51 -19.58
CA CYS A 114 23.17 -1.70 -18.63
C CYS A 114 23.71 -1.90 -17.21
N LYS A 115 23.83 -3.15 -16.76
CA LYS A 115 24.36 -3.51 -15.44
C LYS A 115 25.79 -2.97 -15.21
N SER A 116 26.66 -3.02 -16.21
CA SER A 116 28.02 -2.47 -16.09
C SER A 116 28.03 -0.93 -15.96
N ARG A 117 27.15 -0.24 -16.71
CA ARG A 117 27.00 1.23 -16.63
C ARG A 117 26.41 1.66 -15.28
N GLU A 118 25.45 0.93 -14.77
CA GLU A 118 24.87 1.13 -13.43
C GLU A 118 25.95 1.01 -12.35
N ALA A 119 26.72 -0.10 -12.38
CA ALA A 119 27.83 -0.31 -11.44
C ALA A 119 28.94 0.75 -11.56
N ALA A 120 29.16 1.31 -12.75
CA ALA A 120 30.11 2.39 -13.00
C ALA A 120 29.57 3.79 -12.66
N GLY A 121 28.30 3.93 -12.25
CA GLY A 121 27.69 5.23 -11.96
C GLY A 121 27.49 6.12 -13.18
N THR A 122 27.38 5.55 -14.40
CA THR A 122 27.32 6.29 -15.67
C THR A 122 25.95 6.36 -16.32
N LEU A 123 24.91 5.94 -15.60
CA LEU A 123 23.51 6.14 -15.97
C LEU A 123 23.05 7.55 -15.62
N SER A 124 21.87 7.93 -16.11
CA SER A 124 21.31 9.25 -15.85
C SER A 124 20.87 9.41 -14.39
N TRP A 125 20.75 10.66 -13.93
CA TRP A 125 20.26 10.95 -12.57
C TRP A 125 18.84 10.42 -12.32
N HIS A 126 17.97 10.43 -13.35
CA HIS A 126 16.60 9.95 -13.21
C HIS A 126 16.52 8.42 -13.04
N HIS A 127 17.49 7.66 -13.58
CA HIS A 127 17.60 6.22 -13.32
C HIS A 127 17.82 5.96 -11.81
N TYR A 128 18.81 6.60 -11.20
CA TYR A 128 19.08 6.47 -9.77
C TYR A 128 17.94 7.05 -8.91
N ALA A 129 17.35 8.17 -9.32
CA ALA A 129 16.19 8.73 -8.64
C ALA A 129 15.00 7.76 -8.64
N HIS A 130 14.77 7.04 -9.74
CA HIS A 130 13.78 5.97 -9.85
C HIS A 130 13.98 4.89 -8.79
N GLU A 131 15.21 4.44 -8.59
CA GLU A 131 15.54 3.44 -7.57
C GLU A 131 15.24 3.94 -6.16
N TRP A 132 15.65 5.17 -5.84
CA TRP A 132 15.40 5.76 -4.53
C TRP A 132 13.91 5.97 -4.22
N VAL A 133 13.13 6.44 -5.19
CA VAL A 133 11.68 6.59 -4.96
C VAL A 133 10.98 5.23 -4.93
N SER A 134 11.46 4.22 -5.66
CA SER A 134 10.96 2.84 -5.56
C SER A 134 11.24 2.24 -4.18
N LEU A 135 12.43 2.47 -3.63
CA LEU A 135 12.74 2.12 -2.24
C LEU A 135 11.84 2.88 -1.26
N GLY A 136 11.58 4.16 -1.54
CA GLY A 136 10.66 4.99 -0.76
C GLY A 136 9.25 4.39 -0.65
N ILE A 137 8.71 3.80 -1.73
CA ILE A 137 7.44 3.09 -1.70
C ILE A 137 7.50 1.91 -0.72
N LYS A 138 8.50 1.04 -0.86
CA LYS A 138 8.66 -0.18 -0.05
C LYS A 138 8.77 0.16 1.44
N VAL A 139 9.65 1.10 1.79
CA VAL A 139 9.87 1.55 3.18
C VAL A 139 8.62 2.19 3.76
N SER A 140 7.96 3.09 3.02
CA SER A 140 6.76 3.77 3.50
C SER A 140 5.62 2.77 3.77
N LEU A 141 5.39 1.81 2.86
CA LEU A 141 4.36 0.79 3.05
C LEU A 141 4.66 -0.14 4.24
N LEU A 142 5.92 -0.51 4.44
CA LEU A 142 6.33 -1.26 5.62
C LEU A 142 6.04 -0.46 6.91
N LEU A 143 6.37 0.83 6.93
CA LEU A 143 6.12 1.71 8.08
C LEU A 143 4.64 1.92 8.38
N THR A 144 3.73 1.78 7.40
CA THR A 144 2.28 1.79 7.67
C THR A 144 1.87 0.65 8.60
N GLY A 145 2.46 -0.54 8.47
CA GLY A 145 2.21 -1.69 9.34
C GLY A 145 2.64 -1.42 10.79
N PHE A 146 3.82 -0.83 10.99
CA PHE A 146 4.29 -0.44 12.33
C PHE A 146 3.43 0.68 12.93
N ALA A 147 3.05 1.68 12.15
CA ALA A 147 2.18 2.76 12.59
C ALA A 147 0.79 2.25 12.99
N PHE A 148 0.22 1.31 12.22
CA PHE A 148 -1.03 0.64 12.59
C PHE A 148 -0.89 -0.14 13.90
N ALA A 149 0.14 -0.98 14.02
CA ALA A 149 0.39 -1.77 15.21
C ALA A 149 0.50 -0.89 16.46
N ARG A 150 1.20 0.25 16.35
CA ARG A 150 1.32 1.24 17.44
C ARG A 150 -0.02 1.88 17.81
N SER A 151 -0.84 2.19 16.80
CA SER A 151 -2.16 2.83 16.99
C SER A 151 -3.20 1.88 17.58
N ALA A 152 -3.09 0.57 17.31
CA ALA A 152 -4.03 -0.46 17.73
C ALA A 152 -3.56 -1.27 18.96
N TRP A 153 -2.39 -0.93 19.54
CA TRP A 153 -1.83 -1.63 20.71
C TRP A 153 -2.73 -1.50 21.95
N PRO A 154 -2.89 -2.56 22.79
CA PRO A 154 -2.26 -3.90 22.76
C PRO A 154 -3.12 -5.00 22.09
N SER A 155 -3.97 -4.70 21.15
CA SER A 155 -4.91 -5.65 20.54
C SER A 155 -4.19 -6.87 19.90
N ARG A 156 -4.94 -7.99 19.75
CA ARG A 156 -4.43 -9.17 19.02
C ARG A 156 -4.08 -8.83 17.58
N LEU A 157 -4.89 -7.99 16.93
CA LEU A 157 -4.66 -7.54 15.55
C LEU A 157 -3.36 -6.72 15.44
N ALA A 158 -3.09 -5.83 16.41
CA ALA A 158 -1.84 -5.07 16.44
C ALA A 158 -0.61 -5.99 16.50
N ARG A 159 -0.65 -7.03 17.34
CA ARG A 159 0.44 -8.00 17.44
C ARG A 159 0.63 -8.79 16.14
N LEU A 160 -0.45 -9.24 15.51
CA LEU A 160 -0.41 -9.96 14.25
C LEU A 160 0.19 -9.09 13.12
N VAL A 161 -0.27 -7.84 12.99
CA VAL A 161 0.24 -6.90 11.99
C VAL A 161 1.71 -6.57 12.25
N LEU A 162 2.11 -6.36 13.51
CA LEU A 162 3.50 -6.13 13.88
C LEU A 162 4.39 -7.32 13.51
N SER A 163 3.93 -8.55 13.82
CA SER A 163 4.66 -9.76 13.45
C SER A 163 4.83 -9.87 11.93
N GLY A 164 3.77 -9.61 11.16
CA GLY A 164 3.82 -9.57 9.70
C GLY A 164 4.79 -8.50 9.17
N ALA A 165 4.75 -7.30 9.72
CA ALA A 165 5.67 -6.21 9.34
C ALA A 165 7.13 -6.56 9.65
N LEU A 166 7.41 -7.21 10.77
CA LEU A 166 8.76 -7.69 11.13
C LEU A 166 9.23 -8.79 10.17
N VAL A 167 8.36 -9.75 9.82
CA VAL A 167 8.69 -10.80 8.84
C VAL A 167 9.02 -10.17 7.48
N LEU A 168 8.23 -9.19 7.02
CA LEU A 168 8.49 -8.48 5.76
C LEU A 168 9.79 -7.67 5.82
N LEU A 169 10.10 -7.03 6.96
CA LEU A 169 11.37 -6.33 7.15
C LEU A 169 12.55 -7.30 7.04
N VAL A 170 12.49 -8.43 7.74
CA VAL A 170 13.55 -9.45 7.68
C VAL A 170 13.69 -10.01 6.27
N ALA A 171 12.57 -10.35 5.62
CA ALA A 171 12.58 -10.82 4.24
C ALA A 171 13.22 -9.78 3.29
N GLY A 172 12.89 -8.49 3.45
CA GLY A 172 13.48 -7.42 2.66
C GLY A 172 14.98 -7.25 2.87
N ILE A 173 15.46 -7.36 4.11
CA ILE A 173 16.90 -7.35 4.42
C ILE A 173 17.59 -8.56 3.78
N VAL A 174 17.01 -9.76 3.93
CA VAL A 174 17.56 -10.99 3.36
C VAL A 174 17.64 -10.91 1.83
N THR A 175 16.58 -10.46 1.15
CA THR A 175 16.59 -10.31 -0.32
C THR A 175 17.60 -9.25 -0.76
N PHE A 176 17.74 -8.15 -0.02
CA PHE A 176 18.75 -7.12 -0.30
C PHE A 176 20.18 -7.66 -0.15
N VAL A 177 20.46 -8.37 0.95
CA VAL A 177 21.79 -8.95 1.22
C VAL A 177 22.14 -10.06 0.22
N LEU A 178 21.15 -10.88 -0.15
CA LEU A 178 21.31 -11.98 -1.09
C LEU A 178 20.97 -11.62 -2.54
N HIS A 179 20.93 -10.32 -2.88
CA HIS A 179 20.51 -9.84 -4.20
C HIS A 179 21.22 -10.57 -5.36
N ASP A 180 22.53 -10.78 -5.25
CA ASP A 180 23.32 -11.50 -6.27
C ASP A 180 22.95 -13.00 -6.38
N SER A 181 22.35 -13.58 -5.35
CA SER A 181 21.86 -14.97 -5.36
C SER A 181 20.52 -15.13 -6.08
N PHE A 182 19.77 -14.05 -6.24
CA PHE A 182 18.47 -14.00 -6.94
C PHE A 182 18.57 -13.59 -8.41
N VAL A 183 19.77 -13.62 -8.98
CA VAL A 183 19.95 -13.32 -10.41
C VAL A 183 19.06 -14.23 -11.26
N GLY A 184 18.23 -13.61 -12.10
CA GLY A 184 17.24 -14.30 -12.92
C GLY A 184 15.83 -14.42 -12.32
N TYR A 185 15.61 -13.96 -11.05
CA TYR A 185 14.32 -13.97 -10.36
C TYR A 185 13.89 -12.59 -9.83
N GLN A 186 14.59 -11.53 -10.23
CA GLN A 186 14.34 -10.17 -9.74
C GLN A 186 12.92 -9.67 -10.01
N GLY A 187 12.36 -10.05 -11.17
CA GLY A 187 10.98 -9.71 -11.51
C GLY A 187 9.96 -10.41 -10.62
N LEU A 188 10.23 -11.64 -10.22
CA LEU A 188 9.37 -12.37 -9.28
C LEU A 188 9.44 -11.74 -7.87
N GLU A 189 10.64 -11.39 -7.41
CA GLU A 189 10.84 -10.70 -6.14
C GLU A 189 10.04 -9.40 -6.07
N GLU A 190 10.16 -8.52 -7.08
CA GLU A 190 9.43 -7.25 -7.11
C GLU A 190 7.91 -7.47 -7.08
N ARG A 191 7.41 -8.46 -7.82
CA ARG A 191 5.98 -8.80 -7.84
C ARG A 191 5.48 -9.33 -6.50
N LEU A 192 6.24 -10.14 -5.81
CA LEU A 192 5.89 -10.60 -4.47
C LEU A 192 5.76 -9.43 -3.50
N TRP A 193 6.71 -8.48 -3.53
CA TRP A 193 6.63 -7.26 -2.74
C TRP A 193 5.41 -6.42 -3.11
N ALA A 194 5.15 -6.23 -4.40
CA ALA A 194 3.99 -5.49 -4.87
C ALA A 194 2.67 -6.14 -4.45
N LEU A 195 2.55 -7.48 -4.55
CA LEU A 195 1.35 -8.21 -4.13
C LEU A 195 1.12 -8.13 -2.62
N LEU A 196 2.18 -8.20 -1.80
CA LEU A 196 2.06 -8.03 -0.34
C LEU A 196 1.61 -6.62 0.03
N ALA A 197 2.14 -5.60 -0.65
CA ALA A 197 1.71 -4.20 -0.48
C ALA A 197 0.23 -4.02 -0.86
N GLN A 198 -0.21 -4.64 -1.95
CA GLN A 198 -1.61 -4.61 -2.39
C GLN A 198 -2.53 -5.33 -1.41
N LEU A 199 -2.15 -6.51 -0.95
CA LEU A 199 -2.92 -7.25 0.05
C LEU A 199 -3.11 -6.40 1.32
N TRP A 200 -2.07 -5.73 1.79
CA TRP A 200 -2.16 -4.82 2.93
C TRP A 200 -3.11 -3.65 2.65
N ALA A 201 -3.00 -2.99 1.50
CA ALA A 201 -3.89 -1.90 1.12
C ALA A 201 -5.36 -2.36 1.01
N LEU A 202 -5.60 -3.54 0.43
CA LEU A 202 -6.94 -4.15 0.32
C LEU A 202 -7.52 -4.46 1.70
N VAL A 203 -6.73 -5.01 2.63
CA VAL A 203 -7.16 -5.25 4.02
C VAL A 203 -7.56 -3.94 4.68
N CYS A 204 -6.74 -2.90 4.61
CA CYS A 204 -7.05 -1.59 5.17
C CYS A 204 -8.34 -1.00 4.57
N ALA A 205 -8.48 -1.03 3.24
CA ALA A 205 -9.65 -0.49 2.55
C ALA A 205 -10.93 -1.27 2.91
N THR A 206 -10.85 -2.59 2.97
CA THR A 206 -11.99 -3.46 3.34
C THR A 206 -12.45 -3.21 4.77
N VAL A 207 -11.53 -3.11 5.72
CA VAL A 207 -11.85 -2.78 7.12
C VAL A 207 -12.57 -1.43 7.21
N LEU A 208 -12.08 -0.41 6.50
CA LEU A 208 -12.72 0.92 6.47
C LEU A 208 -14.14 0.87 5.88
N ILE A 209 -14.37 0.07 4.85
CA ILE A 209 -15.71 -0.12 4.25
C ILE A 209 -16.63 -0.79 5.26
N LEU A 210 -16.18 -1.87 5.91
CA LEU A 210 -16.96 -2.60 6.90
C LEU A 210 -17.32 -1.73 8.10
N GLU A 211 -16.38 -1.00 8.67
CA GLU A 211 -16.64 -0.07 9.78
C GLU A 211 -17.65 1.03 9.38
N ALA A 212 -17.53 1.57 8.16
CA ALA A 212 -18.44 2.59 7.67
C ALA A 212 -19.86 2.06 7.40
N THR A 213 -20.04 0.74 7.21
CA THR A 213 -21.34 0.11 6.96
C THR A 213 -22.00 -0.44 8.20
N LEU A 214 -21.26 -1.05 9.13
CA LEU A 214 -21.81 -1.77 10.29
C LEU A 214 -22.26 -0.85 11.44
N GLN A 215 -21.57 0.25 11.69
CA GLN A 215 -21.91 1.17 12.79
C GLN A 215 -23.34 1.78 12.74
N PRO A 216 -23.99 2.06 11.59
CA PRO A 216 -25.36 2.56 11.57
C PRO A 216 -26.38 1.57 12.15
N GLY A 217 -26.13 0.27 12.02
CA GLY A 217 -27.01 -0.77 12.57
C GLY A 217 -26.96 -0.83 14.09
N VAL A 218 -25.78 -0.73 14.66
CA VAL A 218 -25.59 -0.75 16.14
C VAL A 218 -26.21 0.47 16.79
N LEU A 219 -26.05 1.66 16.22
CA LEU A 219 -26.64 2.90 16.75
C LEU A 219 -28.17 2.87 16.69
N ARG A 220 -28.77 2.40 15.59
CA ARG A 220 -30.23 2.27 15.47
C ARG A 220 -30.78 1.20 16.42
N ALA A 221 -30.05 0.10 16.62
CA ALA A 221 -30.44 -0.92 17.59
C ALA A 221 -30.41 -0.38 19.03
N HIS A 222 -29.42 0.44 19.38
CA HIS A 222 -29.34 1.11 20.69
C HIS A 222 -30.42 2.16 20.87
N GLU A 223 -30.71 2.97 19.86
CA GLU A 223 -31.80 3.95 19.89
C GLU A 223 -33.16 3.24 20.02
N ALA A 224 -33.40 2.16 19.26
CA ALA A 224 -34.61 1.38 19.34
C ALA A 224 -34.79 0.73 20.71
N ALA A 225 -33.74 0.13 21.27
CA ALA A 225 -33.76 -0.45 22.60
C ALA A 225 -34.00 0.60 23.70
N SER A 226 -33.44 1.79 23.56
CA SER A 226 -33.62 2.91 24.49
C SER A 226 -35.06 3.46 24.45
N VAL A 227 -35.66 3.56 23.26
CA VAL A 227 -37.06 3.96 23.11
C VAL A 227 -38.01 2.92 23.67
N GLU A 228 -37.72 1.66 23.48
CA GLU A 228 -38.52 0.53 23.99
C GLU A 228 -38.45 0.45 25.53
N SER A 229 -37.28 0.67 26.16
CA SER A 229 -37.13 0.72 27.61
C SER A 229 -37.87 1.91 28.22
N HIS A 230 -37.88 3.06 27.59
CA HIS A 230 -38.66 4.23 27.99
C HIS A 230 -40.17 4.00 27.85
N ALA A 231 -40.62 3.29 26.82
CA ALA A 231 -42.03 2.97 26.62
C ALA A 231 -42.56 1.96 27.59
N LEU A 232 -41.70 1.07 28.10
CA LEU A 232 -42.05 0.07 29.12
C LEU A 232 -41.99 0.58 30.58
N GLY A 233 -41.62 1.85 30.81
CA GLY A 233 -41.62 2.48 32.13
C GLY A 233 -40.58 1.92 33.09
N GLU A 234 -39.55 1.22 32.63
CA GLU A 234 -38.47 0.75 33.50
C GLU A 234 -37.60 1.94 33.97
N PRO A 235 -37.46 2.14 35.32
CA PRO A 235 -36.62 3.20 35.84
C PRO A 235 -35.16 2.94 35.43
N ALA A 236 -34.50 3.99 34.92
CA ALA A 236 -33.07 3.95 34.64
C ALA A 236 -32.35 3.43 35.88
N ALA A 237 -31.56 2.38 35.74
CA ALA A 237 -30.77 1.81 36.84
C ALA A 237 -29.92 2.94 37.45
N ALA A 238 -30.26 3.35 38.66
CA ALA A 238 -29.53 4.34 39.45
C ALA A 238 -28.08 3.82 39.59
N GLY A 239 -27.14 4.64 39.16
CA GLY A 239 -25.72 4.32 39.27
C GLY A 239 -25.37 3.97 40.70
N VAL A 240 -24.82 2.79 40.92
CA VAL A 240 -24.18 2.39 42.16
C VAL A 240 -22.84 3.11 42.19
N ASP A 241 -22.75 4.19 43.01
CA ASP A 241 -21.47 4.79 43.35
C ASP A 241 -20.64 3.77 44.15
N PRO A 242 -19.41 3.44 43.74
CA PRO A 242 -18.53 2.66 44.59
C PRO A 242 -17.91 3.57 45.67
N ALA A 243 -18.18 3.21 46.90
CA ALA A 243 -17.51 3.71 48.09
C ALA A 243 -16.06 3.16 48.17
#